data_b0f23358994c4595357441d2db90b7ef
#
_entry.id   b0f23358994c4595357441d2db90b7ef
#
_cell.length_a   1.000
_cell.length_b   1.000
_cell.length_c   1.000
_cell.angle_alpha   90.00
_cell.angle_beta   90.00
_cell.angle_gamma   90.00
#
_symmetry.space_group_name_H-M   'P 1'
#
loop_
_entity.id
_entity.type
_entity.pdbx_description
1 polymer ?
#
loop_
_entity_poly.entity_id
_entity_poly.type
_entity_poly.pdbx_seq_one_letter_code
_entity_poly.pdbx_strand_id
1 'polypeptide(L)'
;MSRFAPDAQIAAITHRWGDYYTQRVKAVLDGGWASGQVWGGVREGMIRVEGFGPKVPPAVRQEVLKRQDELAAGRLAVFAGGARGVKDNTGQPVIAPGQVLTDAEILNMSWAVEGVVGRFTP
;
A
#
# COMPACT_ATOMS: atom_id res chain seq x y z
N MET A 1 17.17 7.89 4.01
CA MET A 1 17.89 7.55 2.76
C MET A 1 18.44 8.79 2.06
N SER A 2 17.67 9.88 1.88
CA SER A 2 18.12 11.12 1.21
C SER A 2 19.40 11.72 1.80
N ARG A 3 19.67 11.53 3.10
CA ARG A 3 20.90 11.97 3.76
C ARG A 3 22.14 11.20 3.30
N PHE A 4 21.99 9.93 2.93
CA PHE A 4 23.10 9.04 2.57
C PHE A 4 23.29 8.89 1.06
N ALA A 5 22.19 8.96 0.31
CA ALA A 5 22.19 8.82 -1.14
C ALA A 5 21.13 9.75 -1.76
N PRO A 6 21.34 11.09 -1.70
CA PRO A 6 20.33 12.06 -2.10
C PRO A 6 19.92 11.92 -3.56
N ASP A 7 20.83 11.53 -4.42
CA ASP A 7 20.63 11.39 -5.87
C ASP A 7 20.03 10.03 -6.27
N ALA A 8 20.05 9.05 -5.38
CA ALA A 8 19.55 7.71 -5.65
C ALA A 8 18.13 7.49 -5.10
N GLN A 9 17.61 8.44 -4.30
CA GLN A 9 16.25 8.33 -3.80
C GLN A 9 15.25 8.54 -4.94
N ILE A 10 14.31 7.61 -5.08
CA ILE A 10 13.18 7.73 -6.01
C ILE A 10 11.97 8.32 -5.28
N ALA A 11 11.49 7.65 -4.24
CA ALA A 11 10.39 8.08 -3.40
C ALA A 11 10.50 7.39 -2.02
N ALA A 12 9.65 7.79 -1.10
CA ALA A 12 9.49 7.14 0.20
C ALA A 12 8.02 6.82 0.45
N ILE A 13 7.78 5.69 1.11
CA ILE A 13 6.47 5.38 1.69
C ILE A 13 6.56 5.71 3.17
N THR A 14 5.69 6.58 3.64
CA THR A 14 5.68 7.05 5.03
C THR A 14 4.37 6.75 5.71
N HIS A 15 4.44 6.49 7.01
CA HIS A 15 3.26 6.39 7.86
C HIS A 15 2.87 7.76 8.42
N ARG A 16 1.57 8.04 8.45
CA ARG A 16 0.98 9.29 8.92
C ARG A 16 0.28 9.05 10.27
N TRP A 17 1.07 8.83 11.31
CA TRP A 17 0.55 8.49 12.63
C TRP A 17 -0.14 9.64 13.39
N GLY A 18 0.08 10.90 13.00
CA GLY A 18 -0.40 12.07 13.72
C GLY A 18 -1.92 12.05 13.95
N ASP A 19 -2.71 11.92 12.89
CA ASP A 19 -4.17 11.90 12.96
C ASP A 19 -4.68 10.68 13.76
N TYR A 20 -4.07 9.52 13.54
CA TYR A 20 -4.39 8.31 14.29
C TYR A 20 -4.16 8.49 15.79
N TYR A 21 -3.01 8.99 16.21
CA TYR A 21 -2.73 9.22 17.62
C TYR A 21 -3.66 10.27 18.23
N THR A 22 -3.95 11.36 17.51
CA THR A 22 -4.90 12.37 17.96
C THR A 22 -6.29 11.77 18.20
N GLN A 23 -6.77 10.93 17.26
CA GLN A 23 -8.05 10.22 17.42
C GLN A 23 -8.03 9.24 18.61
N ARG A 24 -6.93 8.54 18.86
CA ARG A 24 -6.80 7.63 20.01
C ARG A 24 -6.83 8.38 21.33
N VAL A 25 -6.09 9.48 21.44
CA VAL A 25 -6.12 10.34 22.64
C VAL A 25 -7.52 10.90 22.88
N LYS A 26 -8.16 11.39 21.83
CA LYS A 26 -9.54 11.88 21.93
C LYS A 26 -10.50 10.79 22.40
N ALA A 27 -10.42 9.59 21.85
CA ALA A 27 -11.27 8.46 22.27
C ALA A 27 -11.10 8.12 23.76
N VAL A 28 -9.86 8.23 24.29
CA VAL A 28 -9.62 8.03 25.73
C VAL A 28 -10.30 9.14 26.55
N LEU A 29 -10.14 10.41 26.15
CA LEU A 29 -10.77 11.54 26.86
C LEU A 29 -12.29 11.48 26.83
N ASP A 30 -12.86 11.02 25.73
CA ASP A 30 -14.31 10.87 25.55
C ASP A 30 -14.88 9.57 26.19
N GLY A 31 -14.03 8.75 26.81
CA GLY A 31 -14.43 7.46 27.44
C GLY A 31 -14.81 6.36 26.45
N GLY A 32 -14.60 6.56 25.17
CA GLY A 32 -14.95 5.61 24.09
C GLY A 32 -13.79 4.74 23.59
N TRP A 33 -12.62 4.79 24.24
CA TRP A 33 -11.47 4.00 23.79
C TRP A 33 -11.65 2.51 24.11
N ALA A 34 -11.34 1.68 23.11
CA ALA A 34 -11.20 0.25 23.26
C ALA A 34 -9.90 -0.23 22.61
N SER A 35 -9.30 -1.28 23.15
CA SER A 35 -8.15 -1.93 22.51
C SER A 35 -8.59 -2.65 21.24
N GLY A 36 -7.72 -2.69 20.22
CA GLY A 36 -8.02 -3.37 18.98
C GLY A 36 -6.91 -3.17 17.96
N GLN A 37 -6.99 -3.92 16.87
CA GLN A 37 -6.10 -3.74 15.71
C GLN A 37 -6.75 -2.77 14.73
N VAL A 38 -5.93 -1.92 14.12
CA VAL A 38 -6.36 -1.01 13.05
C VAL A 38 -5.57 -1.35 11.81
N TRP A 39 -6.29 -1.66 10.74
CA TRP A 39 -5.76 -1.88 9.41
C TRP A 39 -6.15 -0.68 8.56
N GLY A 40 -5.18 0.03 8.01
CA GLY A 40 -5.45 1.19 7.19
C GLY A 40 -4.31 1.45 6.21
N GLY A 41 -4.68 1.95 5.06
CA GLY A 41 -3.78 2.24 3.96
C GLY A 41 -3.82 3.71 3.53
N VAL A 42 -3.70 3.92 2.23
CA VAL A 42 -3.76 5.25 1.61
C VAL A 42 -5.15 5.88 1.75
N ARG A 43 -6.22 5.08 1.65
CA ARG A 43 -7.61 5.54 1.79
C ARG A 43 -7.87 6.13 3.17
N GLU A 44 -7.39 5.49 4.21
CA GLU A 44 -7.55 5.91 5.60
C GLU A 44 -6.54 7.01 5.99
N GLY A 45 -5.68 7.43 5.06
CA GLY A 45 -4.66 8.45 5.28
C GLY A 45 -3.48 7.99 6.15
N MET A 46 -3.36 6.68 6.43
CA MET A 46 -2.29 6.13 7.28
C MET A 46 -0.97 5.97 6.55
N ILE A 47 -1.01 5.80 5.24
CA ILE A 47 0.16 5.62 4.37
C ILE A 47 0.13 6.65 3.24
N ARG A 48 1.31 7.16 2.89
CA ARG A 48 1.49 8.10 1.78
C ARG A 48 2.79 7.83 1.04
N VAL A 49 2.77 8.01 -0.28
CA VAL A 49 3.97 8.10 -1.11
C VAL A 49 4.39 9.56 -1.20
N GLU A 50 5.58 9.88 -0.74
CA GLU A 50 6.13 11.23 -0.71
C GLU A 50 7.66 11.20 -0.78
N GLY A 51 8.35 12.33 -0.54
CA GLY A 51 9.81 12.37 -0.48
C GLY A 51 10.47 12.00 -1.81
N PHE A 52 9.89 12.46 -2.92
CA PHE A 52 10.47 12.22 -4.25
C PHE A 52 11.87 12.81 -4.36
N GLY A 53 12.79 12.01 -4.86
CA GLY A 53 14.16 12.44 -5.11
C GLY A 53 14.29 13.46 -6.24
N PRO A 54 15.40 14.19 -6.28
CA PRO A 54 15.60 15.29 -7.24
C PRO A 54 15.64 14.83 -8.69
N LYS A 55 16.02 13.58 -8.94
CA LYS A 55 16.11 13.01 -10.30
C LYS A 55 14.80 12.41 -10.82
N VAL A 56 13.73 12.41 -10.01
CA VAL A 56 12.42 11.92 -10.45
C VAL A 56 11.75 12.96 -11.36
N PRO A 57 11.49 12.63 -12.63
CA PRO A 57 10.86 13.57 -13.56
C PRO A 57 9.50 14.05 -13.04
N PRO A 58 9.12 15.32 -13.27
CA PRO A 58 7.84 15.85 -12.81
C PRO A 58 6.62 15.03 -13.30
N ALA A 59 6.65 14.55 -14.54
CA ALA A 59 5.57 13.74 -15.10
C ALA A 59 5.40 12.40 -14.34
N VAL A 60 6.52 11.75 -13.96
CA VAL A 60 6.46 10.50 -13.15
C VAL A 60 5.91 10.80 -11.77
N ARG A 61 6.34 11.91 -11.15
CA ARG A 61 5.80 12.34 -9.84
C ARG A 61 4.30 12.59 -9.90
N GLN A 62 3.82 13.27 -10.92
CA GLN A 62 2.39 13.52 -11.11
C GLN A 62 1.61 12.22 -11.32
N GLU A 63 2.13 11.27 -12.10
CA GLU A 63 1.46 9.97 -12.32
C GLU A 63 1.37 9.19 -11.01
N VAL A 64 2.43 9.15 -10.19
CA VAL A 64 2.40 8.47 -8.88
C VAL A 64 1.36 9.10 -7.95
N LEU A 65 1.30 10.43 -7.87
CA LEU A 65 0.32 11.13 -7.04
C LEU A 65 -1.11 10.88 -7.54
N LYS A 66 -1.33 10.87 -8.85
CA LYS A 66 -2.62 10.50 -9.44
C LYS A 66 -3.05 9.09 -9.04
N ARG A 67 -2.14 8.10 -9.09
CA ARG A 67 -2.43 6.73 -8.64
C ARG A 67 -2.74 6.67 -7.15
N GLN A 68 -2.04 7.45 -6.34
CA GLN A 68 -2.35 7.57 -4.92
C GLN A 68 -3.77 8.13 -4.69
N ASP A 69 -4.18 9.14 -5.45
CA ASP A 69 -5.53 9.69 -5.36
C ASP A 69 -6.61 8.69 -5.84
N GLU A 70 -6.29 7.88 -6.84
CA GLU A 70 -7.17 6.79 -7.30
C GLU A 70 -7.34 5.70 -6.22
N LEU A 71 -6.25 5.33 -5.50
CA LEU A 71 -6.30 4.43 -4.36
C LEU A 71 -7.14 5.03 -3.22
N ALA A 72 -6.90 6.29 -2.86
CA ALA A 72 -7.65 6.99 -1.81
C ALA A 72 -9.14 7.04 -2.12
N ALA A 73 -9.49 7.27 -3.38
CA ALA A 73 -10.87 7.30 -3.85
C ALA A 73 -11.51 5.92 -4.09
N GLY A 74 -10.76 4.83 -3.89
CA GLY A 74 -11.23 3.46 -4.14
C GLY A 74 -11.46 3.10 -5.61
N ARG A 75 -10.92 3.90 -6.53
CA ARG A 75 -10.98 3.62 -7.98
C ARG A 75 -9.88 2.69 -8.47
N LEU A 76 -8.87 2.49 -7.67
CA LEU A 76 -7.76 1.57 -7.93
C LEU A 76 -7.62 0.63 -6.74
N ALA A 77 -7.51 -0.67 -7.01
CA ALA A 77 -7.17 -1.69 -6.03
C ALA A 77 -5.82 -2.30 -6.40
N VAL A 78 -4.90 -2.39 -5.43
CA VAL A 78 -3.55 -2.92 -5.67
C VAL A 78 -3.59 -4.42 -5.92
N PHE A 79 -4.35 -5.16 -5.10
CA PHE A 79 -4.47 -6.62 -5.19
C PHE A 79 -5.72 -7.00 -5.96
N ALA A 80 -5.69 -6.74 -7.27
CA ALA A 80 -6.80 -7.03 -8.17
C ALA A 80 -6.33 -7.83 -9.38
N GLY A 81 -7.15 -8.77 -9.83
CA GLY A 81 -6.86 -9.63 -10.99
C GLY A 81 -6.95 -8.91 -12.34
N GLY A 82 -7.52 -7.71 -12.38
CA GLY A 82 -7.72 -6.97 -13.62
C GLY A 82 -8.47 -7.82 -14.66
N ALA A 83 -8.15 -7.62 -15.94
CA ALA A 83 -8.80 -8.36 -17.04
C ALA A 83 -8.25 -9.79 -17.21
N ARG A 84 -7.05 -10.09 -16.72
CA ARG A 84 -6.35 -11.36 -17.00
C ARG A 84 -6.20 -12.27 -15.79
N GLY A 85 -6.53 -11.79 -14.60
CA GLY A 85 -6.15 -12.45 -13.34
C GLY A 85 -4.65 -12.27 -13.04
N VAL A 86 -4.23 -12.82 -11.92
CA VAL A 86 -2.83 -12.85 -11.48
C VAL A 86 -2.44 -14.30 -11.25
N LYS A 87 -1.24 -14.66 -11.68
CA LYS A 87 -0.61 -15.95 -11.40
C LYS A 87 0.52 -15.76 -10.40
N ASP A 88 0.77 -16.78 -9.62
CA ASP A 88 1.96 -16.85 -8.80
C ASP A 88 3.21 -17.18 -9.63
N ASN A 89 4.38 -17.18 -8.99
CA ASN A 89 5.65 -17.46 -9.63
C ASN A 89 5.87 -18.95 -9.98
N THR A 90 4.88 -19.82 -9.69
CA THR A 90 4.82 -21.20 -10.15
C THR A 90 3.86 -21.39 -11.33
N GLY A 91 3.16 -20.31 -11.74
CA GLY A 91 2.19 -20.32 -12.82
C GLY A 91 0.76 -20.65 -12.39
N GLN A 92 0.49 -20.83 -11.08
CA GLN A 92 -0.85 -21.11 -10.57
C GLN A 92 -1.69 -19.82 -10.50
N PRO A 93 -2.98 -19.83 -10.90
CA PRO A 93 -3.87 -18.68 -10.72
C PRO A 93 -4.09 -18.43 -9.23
N VAL A 94 -3.87 -17.17 -8.78
CA VAL A 94 -4.02 -16.75 -7.37
C VAL A 94 -5.03 -15.62 -7.19
N ILE A 95 -5.29 -14.83 -8.25
CA ILE A 95 -6.40 -13.87 -8.27
C ILE A 95 -7.12 -14.04 -9.60
N ALA A 96 -8.43 -14.31 -9.55
CA ALA A 96 -9.23 -14.46 -10.76
C ALA A 96 -9.41 -13.13 -11.51
N PRO A 97 -9.69 -13.14 -12.83
CA PRO A 97 -10.05 -11.94 -13.55
C PRO A 97 -11.24 -11.22 -12.88
N GLY A 98 -11.11 -9.90 -12.69
CA GLY A 98 -12.13 -9.07 -12.03
C GLY A 98 -12.20 -9.20 -10.50
N GLN A 99 -11.54 -10.17 -9.90
CA GLN A 99 -11.49 -10.33 -8.44
C GLN A 99 -10.62 -9.23 -7.81
N VAL A 100 -11.04 -8.75 -6.64
CA VAL A 100 -10.23 -7.93 -5.74
C VAL A 100 -10.09 -8.70 -4.43
N LEU A 101 -8.87 -8.83 -3.93
CA LEU A 101 -8.63 -9.50 -2.65
C LEU A 101 -9.18 -8.69 -1.49
N THR A 102 -9.73 -9.38 -0.52
CA THR A 102 -10.12 -8.81 0.77
C THR A 102 -8.90 -8.59 1.66
N ASP A 103 -9.02 -7.76 2.70
CA ASP A 103 -7.95 -7.54 3.68
C ASP A 103 -7.48 -8.84 4.33
N ALA A 104 -8.41 -9.78 4.61
CA ALA A 104 -8.08 -11.08 5.16
C ALA A 104 -7.23 -11.94 4.20
N GLU A 105 -7.54 -11.92 2.92
CA GLU A 105 -6.76 -12.63 1.89
C GLU A 105 -5.38 -11.99 1.73
N ILE A 106 -5.28 -10.66 1.76
CA ILE A 106 -4.01 -9.93 1.69
C ILE A 106 -3.13 -10.27 2.90
N LEU A 107 -3.67 -10.27 4.11
CA LEU A 107 -2.96 -10.58 5.35
C LEU A 107 -2.45 -12.04 5.39
N ASN A 108 -3.15 -12.96 4.74
CA ASN A 108 -2.78 -14.38 4.67
C ASN A 108 -2.06 -14.75 3.38
N MET A 109 -1.61 -13.79 2.59
CA MET A 109 -0.93 -14.04 1.32
C MET A 109 0.40 -14.73 1.54
N SER A 110 0.57 -15.93 0.92
CA SER A 110 1.74 -16.79 1.06
C SER A 110 2.41 -17.12 -0.28
N TRP A 111 2.16 -16.31 -1.30
CA TRP A 111 2.68 -16.51 -2.66
C TRP A 111 3.38 -15.24 -3.17
N ALA A 112 4.25 -15.40 -4.15
CA ALA A 112 4.85 -14.32 -4.90
C ALA A 112 4.24 -14.25 -6.31
N VAL A 113 4.12 -13.07 -6.87
CA VAL A 113 3.60 -12.88 -8.22
C VAL A 113 4.56 -13.42 -9.29
N GLU A 114 4.02 -13.81 -10.44
CA GLU A 114 4.78 -14.18 -11.64
C GLU A 114 5.89 -13.15 -11.93
N GLY A 115 7.09 -13.64 -12.25
CA GLY A 115 8.30 -12.84 -12.46
C GLY A 115 9.21 -12.71 -11.24
N VAL A 116 8.74 -13.04 -10.05
CA VAL A 116 9.59 -13.14 -8.84
C VAL A 116 10.36 -14.46 -8.88
N VAL A 117 11.68 -14.39 -8.77
CA VAL A 117 12.56 -15.56 -8.71
C VAL A 117 12.76 -15.96 -7.25
N GLY A 118 12.49 -17.24 -6.94
CA GLY A 118 12.64 -17.80 -5.59
C GLY A 118 11.45 -18.65 -5.18
N ARG A 119 11.55 -19.26 -4.00
CA ARG A 119 10.45 -19.99 -3.37
C ARG A 119 10.02 -19.28 -2.10
N PHE A 120 8.72 -19.14 -1.92
CA PHE A 120 8.15 -18.81 -0.62
C PHE A 120 8.21 -20.09 0.23
N THR A 121 8.95 -20.03 1.32
CA THR A 121 8.85 -21.01 2.40
C THR A 121 8.01 -20.36 3.48
N PRO A 122 6.84 -20.92 3.80
CA PRO A 122 6.01 -20.43 4.91
C PRO A 122 6.73 -20.52 6.26
#